data_d3cbb36144a0162102ff6ecf4d17ef9a
#
_entry.id   d3cbb36144a0162102ff6ecf4d17ef9a
#
_cell.length_a   1.000
_cell.length_b   1.000
_cell.length_c   1.000
_cell.angle_alpha   90.00
_cell.angle_beta   90.00
_cell.angle_gamma   90.00
#
_symmetry.space_group_name_H-M   'P 1'
#
loop_
_entity.id
_entity.type
_entity.pdbx_description
1 polymer ?
#
loop_
_entity_poly.entity_id
_entity_poly.type
_entity_poly.pdbx_seq_one_letter_code
_entity_poly.pdbx_strand_id
1 'polypeptide(L)'
;YYDIYERNGVRTEMPGCSLCMGNQARVEPGATVLSTSTRNFPNRLGDGANVYLTSAELAAVGAIVGRLPTPEEYLEYAQDINSMAGEVYKYLNFDQMDAFRDAEKAAKENIIPTINVA
;
A
#
# COMPACT_ATOMS: atom_id res chain seq x y z
N TYR A 1 10.54 4.02 -10.21
CA TYR A 1 10.02 2.75 -9.64
C TYR A 1 9.62 1.77 -10.75
N TYR A 2 8.94 2.20 -11.82
CA TYR A 2 8.54 1.30 -12.92
C TYR A 2 9.71 0.55 -13.55
N ASP A 3 10.83 1.24 -13.78
CA ASP A 3 12.07 0.62 -14.30
C ASP A 3 12.61 -0.50 -13.40
N ILE A 4 12.42 -0.37 -12.07
CA ILE A 4 12.81 -1.40 -11.11
C ILE A 4 11.90 -2.62 -11.25
N TYR A 5 10.60 -2.39 -11.34
CA TYR A 5 9.63 -3.46 -11.51
C TYR A 5 9.84 -4.22 -12.81
N GLU A 6 10.03 -3.51 -13.92
CA GLU A 6 10.26 -4.10 -15.24
C GLU A 6 11.52 -4.98 -15.26
N ARG A 7 12.64 -4.47 -14.71
CA ARG A 7 13.90 -5.23 -14.62
C ARG A 7 13.79 -6.53 -13.81
N ASN A 8 12.86 -6.57 -12.87
CA ASN A 8 12.61 -7.73 -12.02
C ASN A 8 11.44 -8.59 -12.52
N GLY A 9 10.94 -8.35 -13.73
CA GLY A 9 9.87 -9.14 -14.34
C GLY A 9 8.50 -8.98 -13.64
N VAL A 10 8.32 -7.89 -12.90
CA VAL A 10 7.05 -7.61 -12.23
C VAL A 10 6.03 -7.13 -13.24
N ARG A 11 4.89 -7.80 -13.28
CA ARG A 11 3.76 -7.37 -14.09
C ARG A 11 3.18 -6.06 -13.53
N THR A 12 3.04 -5.07 -14.39
CA THR A 12 2.38 -3.80 -14.06
C THR A 12 1.05 -3.69 -14.77
N GLU A 13 0.07 -3.08 -14.12
CA GLU A 13 -1.28 -2.89 -14.64
C GLU A 13 -1.68 -1.42 -14.56
N MET A 14 -2.66 -1.04 -15.39
CA MET A 14 -3.24 0.31 -15.31
C MET A 14 -3.90 0.53 -13.95
N PRO A 15 -3.56 1.61 -13.23
CA PRO A 15 -4.20 1.93 -11.95
C PRO A 15 -5.71 2.09 -12.09
N GLY A 16 -6.46 1.57 -11.12
CA GLY A 16 -7.91 1.75 -11.10
C GLY A 16 -8.64 0.82 -10.15
N CYS A 17 -9.94 1.06 -9.96
CA CYS A 17 -10.80 0.27 -9.08
C CYS A 17 -10.98 -1.18 -9.55
N SER A 18 -10.75 -1.46 -10.84
CA SER A 18 -10.86 -2.81 -11.41
C SER A 18 -9.92 -3.81 -10.74
N LEU A 19 -8.70 -3.41 -10.40
CA LEU A 19 -7.76 -4.24 -9.63
C LEU A 19 -8.32 -4.61 -8.24
N CYS A 20 -8.86 -3.63 -7.53
CA CYS A 20 -9.41 -3.82 -6.19
C CYS A 20 -10.66 -4.72 -6.20
N MET A 21 -11.48 -4.62 -7.24
CA MET A 21 -12.68 -5.44 -7.42
C MET A 21 -12.42 -6.83 -8.02
N GLY A 22 -11.17 -7.12 -8.41
CA GLY A 22 -10.80 -8.42 -9.00
C GLY A 22 -11.21 -8.60 -10.46
N ASN A 23 -11.54 -7.53 -11.17
CA ASN A 23 -11.89 -7.56 -12.58
C ASN A 23 -10.67 -7.47 -13.51
N GLN A 24 -9.50 -7.27 -12.94
CA GLN A 24 -8.23 -7.12 -13.64
C GLN A 24 -7.14 -7.89 -12.86
N ALA A 25 -6.06 -8.29 -13.55
CA ALA A 25 -4.94 -9.02 -12.95
C ALA A 25 -5.37 -10.27 -12.14
N ARG A 26 -6.28 -11.05 -12.71
CA ARG A 26 -6.71 -12.32 -12.08
C ARG A 26 -5.58 -13.33 -12.02
N VAL A 27 -5.59 -14.13 -10.97
CA VAL A 27 -4.64 -15.23 -10.75
C VAL A 27 -5.24 -16.58 -11.12
N GLU A 28 -4.40 -17.59 -11.22
CA GLU A 28 -4.82 -18.96 -11.49
C GLU A 28 -5.73 -19.50 -10.36
N PRO A 29 -6.64 -20.42 -10.69
CA PRO A 29 -7.50 -21.05 -9.70
C PRO A 29 -6.71 -21.68 -8.54
N GLY A 30 -7.15 -21.46 -7.32
CA GLY A 30 -6.51 -21.98 -6.12
C GLY A 30 -5.19 -21.31 -5.71
N ALA A 31 -4.74 -20.28 -6.44
CA ALA A 31 -3.50 -19.59 -6.12
C ALA A 31 -3.55 -18.92 -4.73
N THR A 32 -2.38 -18.84 -4.09
CA THR A 32 -2.19 -18.05 -2.86
C THR A 32 -1.67 -16.66 -3.21
N VAL A 33 -2.31 -15.64 -2.66
CA VAL A 33 -2.03 -14.24 -2.98
C VAL A 33 -1.83 -13.42 -1.72
N LEU A 34 -0.75 -12.66 -1.65
CA LEU A 34 -0.55 -11.57 -0.69
C LEU A 34 -1.04 -10.27 -1.35
N SER A 35 -2.01 -9.61 -0.74
CA SER A 35 -2.70 -8.47 -1.34
C SER A 35 -2.71 -7.26 -0.41
N THR A 36 -2.32 -6.10 -0.94
CA THR A 36 -2.41 -4.82 -0.23
C THR A 36 -3.77 -4.14 -0.39
N SER A 37 -4.74 -4.82 -1.00
CA SER A 37 -6.12 -4.32 -1.13
C SER A 37 -6.83 -4.26 0.22
N THR A 38 -7.86 -3.43 0.32
CA THR A 38 -8.74 -3.34 1.49
C THR A 38 -9.94 -4.29 1.43
N ARG A 39 -10.14 -5.00 0.32
CA ARG A 39 -11.26 -5.90 0.09
C ARG A 39 -10.79 -7.34 0.01
N ASN A 40 -11.58 -8.22 0.63
CA ASN A 40 -11.37 -9.66 0.52
C ASN A 40 -12.73 -10.36 0.55
N PHE A 41 -13.16 -10.87 -0.61
CA PHE A 41 -14.37 -11.66 -0.77
C PHE A 41 -14.07 -12.89 -1.62
N PRO A 42 -14.87 -13.95 -1.53
CA PRO A 42 -14.62 -15.20 -2.26
C PRO A 42 -14.40 -14.96 -3.76
N ASN A 43 -13.42 -15.62 -4.33
CA ASN A 43 -13.08 -15.59 -5.76
C ASN A 43 -12.70 -14.20 -6.30
N ARG A 44 -12.43 -13.22 -5.44
CA ARG A 44 -12.09 -11.84 -5.87
C ARG A 44 -10.96 -11.80 -6.91
N LEU A 45 -9.86 -12.49 -6.67
CA LEU A 45 -8.70 -12.47 -7.57
C LEU A 45 -8.60 -13.70 -8.47
N GLY A 46 -9.29 -14.77 -8.15
CA GLY A 46 -9.28 -16.02 -8.91
C GLY A 46 -10.23 -17.04 -8.29
N ASP A 47 -10.65 -18.03 -9.04
CA ASP A 47 -11.53 -19.07 -8.54
C ASP A 47 -10.83 -19.90 -7.46
N GLY A 48 -11.42 -19.98 -6.26
CA GLY A 48 -10.81 -20.65 -5.11
C GLY A 48 -9.47 -20.07 -4.63
N ALA A 49 -9.10 -18.86 -5.05
CA ALA A 49 -7.85 -18.24 -4.62
C ALA A 49 -7.86 -17.93 -3.12
N ASN A 50 -6.75 -18.27 -2.44
CA ASN A 50 -6.51 -17.97 -1.03
C ASN A 50 -5.85 -16.60 -0.92
N VAL A 51 -6.62 -15.58 -0.55
CA VAL A 51 -6.13 -14.19 -0.48
C VAL A 51 -5.88 -13.77 0.96
N TYR A 52 -4.67 -13.34 1.24
CA TYR A 52 -4.25 -12.77 2.52
C TYR A 52 -4.04 -11.27 2.37
N LEU A 53 -4.75 -10.48 3.17
CA LEU A 53 -4.53 -9.03 3.22
C LEU A 53 -3.28 -8.72 4.02
N THR A 54 -2.39 -7.93 3.44
CA THR A 54 -1.08 -7.62 4.01
C THR A 54 -0.76 -6.13 3.89
N SER A 55 0.24 -5.67 4.65
CA SER A 55 0.87 -4.39 4.39
C SER A 55 1.72 -4.44 3.11
N ALA A 56 2.10 -3.29 2.58
CA ALA A 56 2.99 -3.19 1.43
C ALA A 56 4.36 -3.82 1.71
N GLU A 57 4.88 -3.61 2.92
CA GLU A 57 6.17 -4.15 3.38
C GLU A 57 6.13 -5.67 3.43
N LEU A 58 5.07 -6.25 4.00
CA LEU A 58 4.92 -7.71 4.07
C LEU A 58 4.75 -8.32 2.67
N ALA A 59 4.01 -7.66 1.78
CA ALA A 59 3.88 -8.10 0.40
C ALA A 59 5.24 -8.06 -0.33
N ALA A 60 6.06 -7.03 -0.10
CA ALA A 60 7.39 -6.91 -0.67
C ALA A 60 8.33 -8.02 -0.18
N VAL A 61 8.36 -8.29 1.12
CA VAL A 61 9.14 -9.41 1.67
C VAL A 61 8.65 -10.75 1.12
N GLY A 62 7.33 -10.94 1.05
CA GLY A 62 6.73 -12.12 0.44
C GLY A 62 7.12 -12.32 -1.02
N ALA A 63 7.25 -11.24 -1.79
CA ALA A 63 7.74 -11.29 -3.18
C ALA A 63 9.23 -11.71 -3.26
N ILE A 64 10.05 -11.28 -2.30
CA ILE A 64 11.48 -11.65 -2.24
C ILE A 64 11.63 -13.14 -1.90
N VAL A 65 10.91 -13.62 -0.87
CA VAL A 65 11.05 -15.01 -0.38
C VAL A 65 10.18 -16.03 -1.14
N GLY A 66 9.27 -15.56 -1.99
CA GLY A 66 8.38 -16.40 -2.81
C GLY A 66 7.25 -17.08 -2.04
N ARG A 67 6.98 -16.70 -0.80
CA ARG A 67 5.93 -17.24 0.09
C ARG A 67 5.58 -16.25 1.19
N LEU A 68 4.59 -16.58 2.02
CA LEU A 68 4.36 -15.82 3.25
C LEU A 68 5.59 -16.01 4.17
N PRO A 69 6.29 -14.93 4.55
CA PRO A 69 7.45 -15.01 5.43
C PRO A 69 7.05 -15.38 6.87
N THR A 70 7.98 -15.95 7.62
CA THR A 70 7.83 -16.05 9.08
C THR A 70 8.01 -14.66 9.73
N PRO A 71 7.58 -14.47 10.99
CA PRO A 71 7.81 -13.21 11.69
C PRO A 71 9.29 -12.82 11.74
N GLU A 72 10.17 -13.78 11.95
CA GLU A 72 11.62 -13.57 12.03
C GLU A 72 12.17 -13.10 10.69
N GLU A 73 11.83 -13.79 9.60
CA GLU A 73 12.21 -13.40 8.24
C GLU A 73 11.71 -12.01 7.89
N TYR A 74 10.46 -11.71 8.23
CA TYR A 74 9.89 -10.37 8.01
C TYR A 74 10.68 -9.30 8.77
N LEU A 75 10.98 -9.52 10.04
CA LEU A 75 11.70 -8.56 10.87
C LEU A 75 13.13 -8.33 10.40
N GLU A 76 13.79 -9.35 9.84
CA GLU A 76 15.13 -9.21 9.24
C GLU A 76 15.15 -8.14 8.13
N TYR A 77 14.13 -8.13 7.26
CA TYR A 77 14.00 -7.11 6.21
C TYR A 77 13.42 -5.78 6.73
N ALA A 78 12.46 -5.84 7.64
CA ALA A 78 11.73 -4.66 8.10
C ALA A 78 12.54 -3.77 9.06
N GLN A 79 13.55 -4.29 9.74
CA GLN A 79 14.38 -3.49 10.65
C GLN A 79 15.06 -2.31 9.93
N ASP A 80 15.45 -2.47 8.67
CA ASP A 80 16.08 -1.42 7.89
C ASP A 80 15.10 -0.28 7.57
N ILE A 81 13.81 -0.60 7.42
CA ILE A 81 12.76 0.40 7.18
C ILE A 81 12.67 1.37 8.36
N ASN A 82 12.77 0.89 9.59
CA ASN A 82 12.67 1.72 10.79
C ASN A 82 13.78 2.77 10.84
N SER A 83 14.99 2.44 10.40
CA SER A 83 16.11 3.39 10.35
C SER A 83 15.95 4.46 9.27
N MET A 84 15.14 4.17 8.24
CA MET A 84 14.87 5.03 7.08
C MET A 84 13.43 5.55 7.05
N ALA A 85 12.69 5.44 8.14
CA ALA A 85 11.25 5.74 8.18
C ALA A 85 10.92 7.15 7.67
N GLY A 86 11.75 8.15 7.96
CA GLY A 86 11.58 9.51 7.46
C GLY A 86 11.63 9.63 5.94
N GLU A 87 12.42 8.81 5.26
CA GLU A 87 12.50 8.78 3.80
C GLU A 87 11.43 7.87 3.18
N VAL A 88 11.22 6.69 3.75
CA VAL A 88 10.27 5.69 3.24
C VAL A 88 8.83 6.22 3.32
N TYR A 89 8.48 6.86 4.43
CA TYR A 89 7.13 7.34 4.70
C TYR A 89 6.97 8.86 4.53
N LYS A 90 7.92 9.55 3.91
CA LYS A 90 7.88 11.02 3.77
C LYS A 90 6.58 11.55 3.16
N TYR A 91 5.94 10.80 2.27
CA TYR A 91 4.66 11.17 1.67
C TYR A 91 3.44 10.87 2.56
N LEU A 92 3.62 10.16 3.68
CA LEU A 92 2.60 9.94 4.69
C LEU A 92 2.73 10.88 5.89
N ASN A 93 3.91 11.50 6.04
CA ASN A 93 4.21 12.45 7.11
C ASN A 93 3.92 13.89 6.63
N PHE A 94 2.69 14.15 6.25
CA PHE A 94 2.26 15.43 5.69
C PHE A 94 2.56 16.62 6.63
N ASP A 95 2.44 16.42 7.92
CA ASP A 95 2.75 17.40 8.97
C ASP A 95 4.23 17.82 8.98
N GLN A 96 5.11 17.05 8.40
CA GLN A 96 6.55 17.34 8.27
C GLN A 96 6.93 18.03 6.96
N MET A 97 5.99 18.09 6.00
CA MET A 97 6.21 18.75 4.71
C MET A 97 5.95 20.26 4.82
N ASP A 98 6.93 21.09 4.41
CA ASP A 98 6.80 22.55 4.46
C ASP A 98 5.57 23.06 3.73
N ALA A 99 5.32 22.54 2.53
CA ALA A 99 4.12 22.91 1.76
C ALA A 99 2.80 22.63 2.50
N PHE A 100 2.72 21.55 3.28
CA PHE A 100 1.55 21.23 4.08
C PHE A 100 1.43 22.15 5.30
N ARG A 101 2.54 22.42 5.98
CA ARG A 101 2.58 23.36 7.13
C ARG A 101 2.16 24.77 6.70
N ASP A 102 2.63 25.24 5.55
CA ASP A 102 2.28 26.54 5.01
C ASP A 102 0.78 26.61 4.64
N ALA A 103 0.26 25.55 4.01
CA ALA A 103 -1.17 25.43 3.70
C ALA A 103 -2.04 25.35 4.97
N GLU A 104 -1.61 24.61 5.99
CA GLU A 104 -2.31 24.50 7.27
C GLU A 104 -2.33 25.85 8.01
N LYS A 105 -1.20 26.58 7.99
CA LYS A 105 -1.12 27.91 8.56
C LYS A 105 -2.07 28.88 7.86
N ALA A 106 -2.04 28.91 6.52
CA ALA A 106 -2.94 29.75 5.73
C ALA A 106 -4.42 29.42 5.96
N ALA A 107 -4.76 28.12 6.10
CA ALA A 107 -6.11 27.70 6.42
C ALA A 107 -6.56 28.15 7.82
N LYS A 108 -5.68 28.12 8.81
CA LYS A 108 -5.98 28.61 10.17
C LYS A 108 -6.15 30.14 10.21
N GLU A 109 -5.42 30.88 9.40
CA GLU A 109 -5.54 32.33 9.29
C GLU A 109 -6.83 32.75 8.59
N ASN A 110 -7.40 31.90 7.73
CA ASN A 110 -8.65 32.11 7.00
C ASN A 110 -9.85 31.36 7.62
N ILE A 111 -9.91 31.24 8.95
CA ILE A 111 -11.02 30.59 9.63
C ILE A 111 -12.33 31.27 9.28
N ILE A 112 -13.19 30.57 8.54
CA ILE A 112 -14.58 30.96 8.34
C ILE A 112 -15.27 30.89 9.70
N PRO A 113 -15.90 31.96 10.19
CA PRO A 113 -16.59 31.95 11.48
C PRO A 113 -17.61 30.80 11.47
N THR A 114 -17.58 29.99 12.51
CA THR A 114 -18.58 28.93 12.70
C THR A 114 -19.95 29.61 12.77
N ILE A 115 -20.82 29.31 11.83
CA ILE A 115 -22.21 29.79 11.88
C ILE A 115 -22.85 28.97 13.02
N ASN A 116 -23.08 29.63 14.13
CA ASN A 116 -23.92 29.06 15.18
C ASN A 116 -25.36 29.08 14.66
N VAL A 117 -25.82 27.93 14.20
CA VAL A 117 -27.25 27.70 13.95
C VAL A 117 -27.93 27.54 15.30
N ALA A 118 -28.65 28.55 15.73
CA ALA A 118 -29.51 28.51 16.89
C ALA A 118 -30.76 27.67 16.61
#